data_7b0f4a5263a6ff7ba949087b29d21248
#
_entry.id   7b0f4a5263a6ff7ba949087b29d21248
#
_cell.length_a   1.000
_cell.length_b   1.000
_cell.length_c   1.000
_cell.angle_alpha   90.00
_cell.angle_beta   90.00
_cell.angle_gamma   90.00
#
_symmetry.space_group_name_H-M   'P 1'
#
loop_
_entity.id
_entity.type
_entity.pdbx_description
1 polymer ?
#
loop_
_entity_poly.entity_id
_entity_poly.type
_entity_poly.pdbx_seq_one_letter_code
_entity_poly.pdbx_strand_id
1 'polypeptide(L)'
;MGTASNRWHDGLRSWRAAPLILALLPFAALSAPAQDSLQLEVRPGDTLIGIGERYLDTPRRWQALQRLNAIRDPRRLRPGRSLQVPFDWLRWSDLTAEVVHVTGTVSGNRGPLAAGMRIGAGDSFDTGALGAVTLRFADGALAVFAPRTRAALATSREMPALGIRATTVELQGGAVDTTATPLRAPASRFEVRTPRVVTAVRGTRFRVALQEEVSRHEVLEGRVALAGAAPEPLAVAQGQGVRAEAGRLGQIVPLLQAPDVSGIAPRFERTSVPLQVPPLATAAAWRWQVAEDIEFTRLLQDVRTLAPVWVLTGLPDGDYHLRVRAADAQGLEGREAMAPIRMAARPEPPLQLAPPTGAQIAAGVQLVWAGQPGITRYHLQVARNADFTDLVLDRSDVAATRFSFDPALPPGSYHWRLASLRPDASRGPFGDPGAFTVLEPSAMAPPQVGSSGLRLQWSGPAGFRHQVQLSRDPEFGSTLLDQRVDGASLDVPTTDPGTYHVRTRLVLPDGSQGPWSAVQRFEIPAPPPPAPPPAPSHPWGLFLILLLPLLL
;
A
#
# COMPACT_ATOMS: atom_id res chain seq x y z
N MET A 1 63.29 -30.45 -4.33
CA MET A 1 62.96 -31.63 -3.49
C MET A 1 61.44 -31.57 -3.33
N GLY A 2 60.70 -32.35 -3.91
CA GLY A 2 60.44 -33.71 -4.32
C GLY A 2 58.90 -33.67 -4.51
N THR A 3 58.38 -33.71 -5.67
CA THR A 3 57.73 -34.75 -6.46
C THR A 3 56.78 -35.67 -5.69
N ALA A 4 55.52 -35.65 -6.06
CA ALA A 4 54.74 -36.87 -6.27
C ALA A 4 53.40 -36.51 -6.96
N SER A 5 53.37 -36.84 -8.20
CA SER A 5 52.33 -37.25 -9.12
C SER A 5 51.39 -38.31 -8.56
N ASN A 6 50.11 -38.21 -8.88
CA ASN A 6 49.34 -39.40 -9.22
C ASN A 6 48.20 -39.04 -10.18
N ARG A 7 48.29 -39.68 -11.33
CA ARG A 7 47.26 -39.79 -12.39
C ARG A 7 46.20 -40.78 -11.93
N TRP A 8 44.95 -40.52 -12.27
CA TRP A 8 43.97 -41.55 -12.63
C TRP A 8 43.22 -41.17 -13.90
N HIS A 9 43.22 -42.13 -14.77
CA HIS A 9 42.75 -42.13 -16.15
C HIS A 9 41.24 -42.22 -16.28
N ASP A 10 40.73 -41.61 -17.36
CA ASP A 10 39.74 -42.04 -18.33
C ASP A 10 38.31 -42.41 -17.90
N GLY A 11 37.38 -41.65 -18.46
CA GLY A 11 35.95 -41.92 -18.53
C GLY A 11 35.21 -40.96 -19.47
N LEU A 12 35.72 -40.79 -20.72
CA LEU A 12 35.02 -40.13 -21.80
C LEU A 12 33.76 -40.91 -22.16
N ARG A 13 32.57 -40.44 -21.72
CA ARG A 13 31.30 -40.74 -22.36
C ARG A 13 30.82 -39.50 -23.12
N SER A 14 31.04 -39.57 -24.42
CA SER A 14 30.51 -38.68 -25.44
C SER A 14 28.99 -38.65 -25.42
N TRP A 15 28.42 -37.60 -24.87
CA TRP A 15 27.02 -37.25 -25.16
C TRP A 15 27.02 -36.43 -26.44
N ARG A 16 26.63 -37.11 -27.52
CA ARG A 16 26.29 -36.45 -28.77
C ARG A 16 25.10 -35.52 -28.51
N ALA A 17 25.35 -34.22 -28.58
CA ALA A 17 24.32 -33.20 -28.68
C ALA A 17 23.60 -33.44 -30.01
N ALA A 18 22.37 -33.91 -29.96
CA ALA A 18 21.46 -33.88 -31.11
C ALA A 18 21.14 -32.41 -31.38
N PRO A 19 21.27 -31.94 -32.62
CA PRO A 19 20.82 -30.59 -32.97
C PRO A 19 19.30 -30.56 -32.84
N LEU A 20 18.77 -29.73 -31.96
CA LEU A 20 17.38 -29.33 -31.97
C LEU A 20 17.17 -28.57 -33.28
N ILE A 21 16.67 -29.28 -34.29
CA ILE A 21 16.14 -28.65 -35.50
C ILE A 21 14.89 -27.90 -35.09
N LEU A 22 15.08 -26.62 -34.77
CA LEU A 22 13.99 -25.65 -34.65
C LEU A 22 13.37 -25.59 -36.05
N ALA A 23 12.30 -26.33 -36.25
CA ALA A 23 11.50 -26.28 -37.48
C ALA A 23 10.97 -24.84 -37.61
N LEU A 24 11.70 -24.04 -38.38
CA LEU A 24 11.20 -22.81 -38.96
C LEU A 24 10.02 -23.18 -39.87
N LEU A 25 8.83 -23.33 -39.27
CA LEU A 25 7.61 -23.29 -40.04
C LEU A 25 7.62 -21.95 -40.79
N PRO A 26 7.53 -21.97 -42.12
CA PRO A 26 7.45 -20.72 -42.85
C PRO A 26 6.20 -19.98 -42.35
N PHE A 27 6.40 -18.83 -41.80
CA PHE A 27 5.37 -17.85 -41.50
C PHE A 27 4.81 -17.44 -42.89
N ALA A 28 3.84 -18.23 -43.40
CA ALA A 28 3.10 -17.83 -44.58
C ALA A 28 2.51 -16.45 -44.24
N ALA A 29 3.12 -15.46 -44.83
CA ALA A 29 2.69 -14.10 -45.02
C ALA A 29 1.41 -13.73 -44.26
N LEU A 30 1.54 -12.99 -43.13
CA LEU A 30 0.54 -12.00 -42.81
C LEU A 30 0.67 -10.90 -43.88
N SER A 31 0.24 -11.27 -45.06
CA SER A 31 0.26 -10.38 -46.22
C SER A 31 -0.99 -9.55 -46.21
N ALA A 32 -0.78 -8.28 -46.22
CA ALA A 32 -1.60 -7.26 -46.85
C ALA A 32 -2.91 -6.81 -46.20
N PRO A 33 -3.38 -5.62 -46.58
CA PRO A 33 -4.67 -5.07 -46.17
C PRO A 33 -5.74 -6.11 -46.40
N ALA A 34 -6.63 -6.26 -45.44
CA ALA A 34 -7.69 -7.25 -45.36
C ALA A 34 -7.92 -7.96 -46.71
N GLN A 35 -7.47 -9.21 -46.85
CA GLN A 35 -7.95 -10.00 -48.00
C GLN A 35 -9.47 -9.99 -47.86
N ASP A 36 -10.15 -9.23 -48.71
CA ASP A 36 -11.61 -9.16 -48.76
C ASP A 36 -12.23 -10.52 -49.15
N SER A 37 -11.42 -11.59 -49.19
CA SER A 37 -11.83 -12.91 -49.65
C SER A 37 -11.12 -14.04 -48.90
N LEU A 38 -11.88 -15.10 -48.64
CA LEU A 38 -11.42 -16.37 -48.13
C LEU A 38 -10.95 -17.25 -49.31
N GLN A 39 -9.81 -17.92 -49.16
CA GLN A 39 -9.39 -19.01 -50.05
C GLN A 39 -9.99 -20.33 -49.53
N LEU A 40 -11.07 -20.79 -50.20
CA LEU A 40 -11.77 -22.01 -49.82
C LEU A 40 -11.29 -23.17 -50.70
N GLU A 41 -10.69 -24.19 -50.08
CA GLU A 41 -10.27 -25.39 -50.79
C GLU A 41 -11.47 -26.30 -51.10
N VAL A 42 -11.61 -26.71 -52.35
CA VAL A 42 -12.64 -27.63 -52.84
C VAL A 42 -12.35 -29.05 -52.36
N ARG A 43 -13.27 -29.64 -51.65
CA ARG A 43 -13.18 -31.02 -51.17
C ARG A 43 -13.77 -32.00 -52.16
N PRO A 44 -13.39 -33.29 -52.11
CA PRO A 44 -14.06 -34.32 -52.88
C PRO A 44 -15.57 -34.33 -52.63
N GLY A 45 -16.37 -34.28 -53.70
CA GLY A 45 -17.83 -34.23 -53.63
C GLY A 45 -18.45 -32.84 -53.53
N ASP A 46 -17.64 -31.77 -53.39
CA ASP A 46 -18.17 -30.41 -53.40
C ASP A 46 -18.69 -30.01 -54.80
N THR A 47 -19.82 -29.30 -54.79
CA THR A 47 -20.39 -28.62 -55.95
C THR A 47 -20.53 -27.13 -55.63
N LEU A 48 -20.55 -26.28 -56.67
CA LEU A 48 -20.75 -24.84 -56.45
C LEU A 48 -22.08 -24.51 -55.72
N ILE A 49 -23.12 -25.28 -56.04
CA ILE A 49 -24.42 -25.14 -55.36
C ILE A 49 -24.29 -25.53 -53.88
N GLY A 50 -23.71 -26.70 -53.58
CA GLY A 50 -23.50 -27.14 -52.20
C GLY A 50 -22.57 -26.20 -51.39
N ILE A 51 -21.55 -25.62 -52.04
CA ILE A 51 -20.74 -24.57 -51.46
C ILE A 51 -21.60 -23.32 -51.17
N GLY A 52 -22.47 -22.92 -52.09
CA GLY A 52 -23.39 -21.80 -51.86
C GLY A 52 -24.34 -22.03 -50.69
N GLU A 53 -24.93 -23.24 -50.61
CA GLU A 53 -25.84 -23.61 -49.52
C GLU A 53 -25.14 -23.68 -48.16
N ARG A 54 -23.92 -24.16 -48.14
CA ARG A 54 -23.16 -24.37 -46.88
C ARG A 54 -22.51 -23.10 -46.35
N TYR A 55 -21.96 -22.26 -47.23
CA TYR A 55 -21.04 -21.20 -46.84
C TYR A 55 -21.54 -19.79 -47.15
N LEU A 56 -22.43 -19.59 -48.13
CA LEU A 56 -22.84 -18.25 -48.53
C LEU A 56 -24.12 -17.79 -47.82
N ASP A 57 -24.22 -16.49 -47.59
CA ASP A 57 -25.40 -15.84 -47.01
C ASP A 57 -26.66 -16.07 -47.84
N THR A 58 -26.48 -15.98 -49.16
CA THR A 58 -27.51 -16.26 -50.16
C THR A 58 -27.05 -17.43 -51.02
N PRO A 59 -27.68 -18.63 -50.95
CA PRO A 59 -27.28 -19.80 -51.71
C PRO A 59 -27.15 -19.55 -53.22
N ARG A 60 -28.00 -18.75 -53.79
CA ARG A 60 -27.98 -18.38 -55.23
C ARG A 60 -26.71 -17.63 -55.67
N ARG A 61 -25.91 -17.07 -54.73
CA ARG A 61 -24.60 -16.44 -55.03
C ARG A 61 -23.58 -17.40 -55.60
N TRP A 62 -23.84 -18.72 -55.66
CA TRP A 62 -22.94 -19.66 -56.33
C TRP A 62 -22.65 -19.26 -57.78
N GLN A 63 -23.60 -18.61 -58.49
CA GLN A 63 -23.40 -18.12 -59.87
C GLN A 63 -22.38 -16.96 -59.92
N ALA A 64 -22.42 -16.08 -58.94
CA ALA A 64 -21.42 -15.02 -58.82
C ALA A 64 -20.05 -15.58 -58.42
N LEU A 65 -20.01 -16.61 -57.54
CA LEU A 65 -18.80 -17.33 -57.15
C LEU A 65 -18.18 -18.04 -58.36
N GLN A 66 -19.00 -18.62 -59.25
CA GLN A 66 -18.57 -19.22 -60.50
C GLN A 66 -17.83 -18.21 -61.39
N ARG A 67 -18.43 -17.03 -61.58
CA ARG A 67 -17.86 -15.96 -62.42
C ARG A 67 -16.56 -15.42 -61.82
N LEU A 68 -16.56 -15.13 -60.51
CA LEU A 68 -15.40 -14.61 -59.78
C LEU A 68 -14.19 -15.54 -59.92
N ASN A 69 -14.42 -16.86 -59.86
CA ASN A 69 -13.36 -17.87 -59.94
C ASN A 69 -13.12 -18.43 -61.34
N ALA A 70 -13.69 -17.83 -62.39
CA ALA A 70 -13.56 -18.24 -63.77
C ALA A 70 -13.81 -19.75 -63.99
N ILE A 71 -14.90 -20.30 -63.38
CA ILE A 71 -15.26 -21.73 -63.50
C ILE A 71 -16.15 -21.91 -64.71
N ARG A 72 -15.65 -22.63 -65.68
CA ARG A 72 -16.39 -22.89 -66.97
C ARG A 72 -17.58 -23.82 -66.78
N ASP A 73 -17.38 -24.94 -66.04
CA ASP A 73 -18.41 -25.94 -65.78
C ASP A 73 -18.66 -26.09 -64.29
N PRO A 74 -19.81 -25.61 -63.74
CA PRO A 74 -20.13 -25.69 -62.35
C PRO A 74 -20.31 -27.10 -61.78
N ARG A 75 -20.48 -28.08 -62.65
CA ARG A 75 -20.62 -29.51 -62.31
C ARG A 75 -19.27 -30.21 -62.19
N ARG A 76 -18.18 -29.61 -62.68
CA ARG A 76 -16.82 -30.20 -62.71
C ARG A 76 -15.87 -29.41 -61.87
N LEU A 77 -16.16 -29.28 -60.53
CA LEU A 77 -15.24 -28.75 -59.60
C LEU A 77 -14.13 -29.76 -59.31
N ARG A 78 -12.86 -29.32 -59.47
CA ARG A 78 -11.72 -30.21 -59.19
C ARG A 78 -11.39 -30.12 -57.70
N PRO A 79 -11.34 -31.25 -56.95
CA PRO A 79 -10.83 -31.28 -55.59
C PRO A 79 -9.41 -30.69 -55.50
N GLY A 80 -9.09 -30.01 -54.42
CA GLY A 80 -7.81 -29.30 -54.20
C GLY A 80 -7.72 -27.93 -54.88
N ARG A 81 -8.70 -27.53 -55.70
CA ARG A 81 -8.76 -26.17 -56.24
C ARG A 81 -9.11 -25.18 -55.13
N SER A 82 -8.38 -24.06 -55.03
CA SER A 82 -8.74 -22.95 -54.18
C SER A 82 -9.75 -22.03 -54.87
N LEU A 83 -10.82 -21.68 -54.16
CA LEU A 83 -11.84 -20.72 -54.60
C LEU A 83 -11.69 -19.44 -53.77
N GLN A 84 -11.66 -18.32 -54.46
CA GLN A 84 -11.75 -17.01 -53.83
C GLN A 84 -13.21 -16.69 -53.47
N VAL A 85 -13.53 -16.56 -52.20
CA VAL A 85 -14.87 -16.26 -51.68
C VAL A 85 -14.81 -14.95 -50.90
N PRO A 86 -15.48 -13.87 -51.34
CA PRO A 86 -15.54 -12.62 -50.60
C PRO A 86 -16.10 -12.82 -49.19
N PHE A 87 -15.47 -12.22 -48.19
CA PHE A 87 -15.93 -12.34 -46.80
C PHE A 87 -17.36 -11.87 -46.61
N ASP A 88 -17.80 -10.84 -47.34
CA ASP A 88 -19.16 -10.32 -47.28
C ASP A 88 -20.21 -11.25 -47.87
N TRP A 89 -19.79 -12.28 -48.61
CA TRP A 89 -20.70 -13.30 -49.15
C TRP A 89 -20.88 -14.50 -48.22
N LEU A 90 -20.07 -14.58 -47.14
CA LEU A 90 -20.14 -15.70 -46.22
C LEU A 90 -21.33 -15.56 -45.27
N ARG A 91 -21.86 -16.71 -44.84
CA ARG A 91 -22.97 -16.79 -43.89
C ARG A 91 -22.42 -16.61 -42.48
N TRP A 92 -22.48 -15.38 -41.98
CA TRP A 92 -22.09 -15.04 -40.66
C TRP A 92 -23.26 -15.16 -39.69
N SER A 93 -22.94 -15.51 -38.42
CA SER A 93 -23.81 -15.42 -37.24
C SER A 93 -23.21 -14.40 -36.28
N ASP A 94 -24.03 -13.50 -35.80
CA ASP A 94 -23.57 -12.50 -34.84
C ASP A 94 -23.23 -13.13 -33.49
N LEU A 95 -22.16 -12.64 -32.87
CA LEU A 95 -21.73 -12.99 -31.54
C LEU A 95 -21.82 -11.77 -30.65
N THR A 96 -21.92 -12.02 -29.34
CA THR A 96 -21.88 -10.97 -28.32
C THR A 96 -20.67 -11.15 -27.43
N ALA A 97 -20.18 -10.06 -26.86
CA ALA A 97 -19.22 -10.06 -25.76
C ALA A 97 -19.97 -9.91 -24.43
N GLU A 98 -19.49 -10.57 -23.40
CA GLU A 98 -20.01 -10.48 -22.03
C GLU A 98 -19.26 -9.38 -21.27
N VAL A 99 -19.98 -8.52 -20.56
CA VAL A 99 -19.42 -7.59 -19.60
C VAL A 99 -19.07 -8.36 -18.32
N VAL A 100 -17.79 -8.64 -18.09
CA VAL A 100 -17.32 -9.44 -16.95
C VAL A 100 -17.31 -8.60 -15.67
N HIS A 101 -16.84 -7.35 -15.80
CA HIS A 101 -16.70 -6.45 -14.66
C HIS A 101 -16.84 -5.00 -15.08
N VAL A 102 -17.38 -4.19 -14.18
CA VAL A 102 -17.50 -2.73 -14.33
C VAL A 102 -17.06 -2.07 -13.04
N THR A 103 -16.12 -1.15 -13.14
CA THR A 103 -15.73 -0.26 -12.05
C THR A 103 -16.27 1.13 -12.32
N GLY A 104 -16.84 1.77 -11.31
CA GLY A 104 -17.45 3.10 -11.45
C GLY A 104 -18.67 3.09 -12.39
N THR A 105 -18.89 4.19 -13.09
CA THR A 105 -20.01 4.35 -14.03
C THR A 105 -19.48 4.29 -15.46
N VAL A 106 -19.96 3.33 -16.25
CA VAL A 106 -19.67 3.19 -17.68
C VAL A 106 -20.95 3.40 -18.45
N SER A 107 -20.96 4.40 -19.32
CA SER A 107 -22.11 4.74 -20.16
C SER A 107 -22.06 4.00 -21.49
N GLY A 108 -23.10 3.30 -21.85
CA GLY A 108 -23.24 2.70 -23.17
C GLY A 108 -24.33 3.40 -23.99
N ASN A 109 -24.33 3.22 -25.31
CA ASN A 109 -25.35 3.77 -26.20
C ASN A 109 -26.76 3.21 -25.97
N ARG A 110 -26.88 2.09 -25.25
CA ARG A 110 -28.17 1.50 -24.82
C ARG A 110 -28.46 1.69 -23.34
N GLY A 111 -27.64 2.48 -22.62
CA GLY A 111 -27.73 2.69 -21.18
C GLY A 111 -26.45 2.30 -20.45
N PRO A 112 -26.41 2.47 -19.11
CA PRO A 112 -25.23 2.13 -18.32
C PRO A 112 -24.91 0.64 -18.42
N LEU A 113 -23.61 0.32 -18.53
CA LEU A 113 -23.16 -1.07 -18.51
C LEU A 113 -23.10 -1.64 -17.10
N ALA A 114 -23.43 -2.92 -16.97
CA ALA A 114 -23.33 -3.70 -15.73
C ALA A 114 -22.76 -5.08 -16.01
N ALA A 115 -22.13 -5.69 -15.03
CA ALA A 115 -21.63 -7.06 -15.12
C ALA A 115 -22.75 -8.04 -15.48
N GLY A 116 -22.45 -9.02 -16.34
CA GLY A 116 -23.39 -9.99 -16.88
C GLY A 116 -24.17 -9.52 -18.13
N MET A 117 -24.12 -8.23 -18.49
CA MET A 117 -24.71 -7.74 -19.74
C MET A 117 -23.97 -8.27 -20.95
N ARG A 118 -24.68 -8.34 -22.09
CA ARG A 118 -24.10 -8.70 -23.39
C ARG A 118 -24.16 -7.50 -24.31
N ILE A 119 -23.04 -7.24 -24.98
CA ILE A 119 -22.93 -6.22 -26.02
C ILE A 119 -22.61 -6.89 -27.35
N GLY A 120 -23.17 -6.37 -28.42
CA GLY A 120 -23.02 -6.87 -29.78
C GLY A 120 -22.42 -5.85 -30.73
N ALA A 121 -22.36 -6.21 -32.01
CA ALA A 121 -21.91 -5.29 -33.04
C ALA A 121 -22.80 -4.02 -33.08
N GLY A 122 -22.16 -2.84 -33.13
CA GLY A 122 -22.81 -1.53 -33.09
C GLY A 122 -22.96 -0.95 -31.68
N ASP A 123 -22.67 -1.70 -30.61
CA ASP A 123 -22.66 -1.15 -29.26
C ASP A 123 -21.38 -0.36 -28.98
N SER A 124 -21.54 0.77 -28.33
CA SER A 124 -20.46 1.66 -27.93
C SER A 124 -20.57 2.04 -26.46
N PHE A 125 -19.46 2.42 -25.86
CA PHE A 125 -19.39 2.80 -24.45
C PHE A 125 -18.29 3.82 -24.17
N ASP A 126 -18.48 4.54 -23.06
CA ASP A 126 -17.52 5.48 -22.48
C ASP A 126 -17.33 5.13 -20.99
N THR A 127 -16.08 4.88 -20.59
CA THR A 127 -15.74 4.52 -19.22
C THR A 127 -15.70 5.73 -18.28
N GLY A 128 -15.77 6.95 -18.80
CA GLY A 128 -15.66 8.16 -17.98
C GLY A 128 -14.28 8.30 -17.33
N ALA A 129 -14.19 9.24 -16.39
CA ALA A 129 -12.91 9.62 -15.78
C ALA A 129 -12.29 8.53 -14.86
N LEU A 130 -13.15 7.74 -14.20
CA LEU A 130 -12.75 6.79 -13.15
C LEU A 130 -13.24 5.36 -13.40
N GLY A 131 -14.11 5.16 -14.38
CA GLY A 131 -14.68 3.86 -14.69
C GLY A 131 -13.74 2.98 -15.51
N ALA A 132 -13.96 1.67 -15.45
CA ALA A 132 -13.31 0.69 -16.30
C ALA A 132 -14.30 -0.43 -16.62
N VAL A 133 -14.12 -1.10 -17.76
CA VAL A 133 -14.96 -2.25 -18.14
C VAL A 133 -14.11 -3.36 -18.72
N THR A 134 -14.43 -4.59 -18.36
CA THR A 134 -13.81 -5.80 -18.89
C THR A 134 -14.82 -6.56 -19.72
N LEU A 135 -14.46 -6.83 -20.97
CA LEU A 135 -15.24 -7.64 -21.89
C LEU A 135 -14.59 -8.99 -22.11
N ARG A 136 -15.42 -10.04 -22.13
CA ARG A 136 -15.06 -11.39 -22.56
C ARG A 136 -15.73 -11.68 -23.87
N PHE A 137 -14.94 -11.97 -24.90
CA PHE A 137 -15.44 -12.34 -26.23
C PHE A 137 -15.75 -13.83 -26.32
N ALA A 138 -16.51 -14.22 -27.33
CA ALA A 138 -16.94 -15.61 -27.53
C ALA A 138 -15.81 -16.62 -27.78
N ASP A 139 -14.63 -16.14 -28.18
CA ASP A 139 -13.40 -16.95 -28.34
C ASP A 139 -12.61 -17.07 -27.02
N GLY A 140 -13.08 -16.45 -25.94
CA GLY A 140 -12.42 -16.41 -24.64
C GLY A 140 -11.41 -15.26 -24.48
N ALA A 141 -11.20 -14.45 -25.53
CA ALA A 141 -10.37 -13.26 -25.41
C ALA A 141 -10.94 -12.27 -24.36
N LEU A 142 -10.04 -11.59 -23.65
CA LEU A 142 -10.37 -10.58 -22.65
C LEU A 142 -9.84 -9.23 -23.10
N ALA A 143 -10.65 -8.19 -22.93
CA ALA A 143 -10.22 -6.82 -23.15
C ALA A 143 -10.62 -5.96 -21.95
N VAL A 144 -9.64 -5.31 -21.32
CA VAL A 144 -9.81 -4.40 -20.17
C VAL A 144 -9.67 -2.97 -20.68
N PHE A 145 -10.76 -2.22 -20.65
CA PHE A 145 -10.80 -0.82 -21.06
C PHE A 145 -10.61 0.06 -19.83
N ALA A 146 -9.54 0.83 -19.87
CA ALA A 146 -9.11 1.71 -18.79
C ALA A 146 -10.03 2.94 -18.61
N PRO A 147 -9.89 3.74 -17.56
CA PRO A 147 -10.54 5.03 -17.44
C PRO A 147 -10.28 5.94 -18.65
N ARG A 148 -11.23 6.82 -18.95
CA ARG A 148 -11.23 7.77 -20.08
C ARG A 148 -11.17 7.09 -21.45
N THR A 149 -11.79 5.92 -21.57
CA THR A 149 -11.81 5.15 -22.81
C THR A 149 -13.17 5.23 -23.47
N ARG A 150 -13.17 5.56 -24.78
CA ARG A 150 -14.33 5.46 -25.66
C ARG A 150 -14.06 4.40 -26.70
N ALA A 151 -14.94 3.41 -26.76
CA ALA A 151 -14.79 2.29 -27.67
C ALA A 151 -16.15 1.78 -28.18
N ALA A 152 -16.10 1.05 -29.29
CA ALA A 152 -17.26 0.37 -29.84
C ALA A 152 -16.89 -1.05 -30.27
N LEU A 153 -17.83 -1.98 -30.17
CA LEU A 153 -17.73 -3.30 -30.77
C LEU A 153 -18.26 -3.21 -32.22
N ALA A 154 -17.35 -2.96 -33.16
CA ALA A 154 -17.76 -2.77 -34.56
C ALA A 154 -18.20 -4.08 -35.22
N THR A 155 -17.51 -5.19 -34.91
CA THR A 155 -17.83 -6.52 -35.46
C THR A 155 -17.59 -7.56 -34.37
N SER A 156 -18.55 -8.49 -34.24
CA SER A 156 -18.38 -9.71 -33.47
C SER A 156 -19.25 -10.79 -34.13
N ARG A 157 -18.64 -11.67 -34.91
CA ARG A 157 -19.35 -12.66 -35.70
C ARG A 157 -18.56 -13.94 -35.92
N GLU A 158 -19.24 -15.04 -36.16
CA GLU A 158 -18.62 -16.30 -36.53
C GLU A 158 -19.25 -16.89 -37.76
N MET A 159 -18.46 -17.66 -38.46
CA MET A 159 -18.91 -18.55 -39.53
C MET A 159 -18.80 -19.99 -39.03
N PRO A 160 -19.90 -20.59 -38.52
CA PRO A 160 -19.86 -21.89 -37.84
C PRO A 160 -19.31 -23.01 -38.70
N ALA A 161 -19.66 -23.00 -39.98
CA ALA A 161 -19.26 -24.05 -40.93
C ALA A 161 -17.75 -24.21 -41.13
N LEU A 162 -16.96 -23.17 -40.87
CA LEU A 162 -15.50 -23.17 -40.97
C LEU A 162 -14.81 -22.84 -39.64
N GLY A 163 -15.55 -22.53 -38.57
CA GLY A 163 -15.02 -22.11 -37.27
C GLY A 163 -14.26 -20.79 -37.34
N ILE A 164 -14.55 -19.95 -38.34
CA ILE A 164 -13.90 -18.64 -38.52
C ILE A 164 -14.61 -17.61 -37.64
N ARG A 165 -13.84 -16.85 -36.87
CA ARG A 165 -14.34 -15.74 -36.05
C ARG A 165 -13.71 -14.42 -36.46
N ALA A 166 -14.49 -13.35 -36.42
CA ALA A 166 -14.05 -12.00 -36.72
C ALA A 166 -14.57 -11.08 -35.63
N THR A 167 -13.65 -10.51 -34.88
CA THR A 167 -13.93 -9.51 -33.83
C THR A 167 -13.14 -8.25 -34.14
N THR A 168 -13.81 -7.10 -34.13
CA THR A 168 -13.21 -5.79 -34.31
C THR A 168 -13.71 -4.85 -33.22
N VAL A 169 -12.78 -4.35 -32.42
CA VAL A 169 -13.00 -3.31 -31.43
C VAL A 169 -12.49 -1.99 -32.00
N GLU A 170 -13.32 -0.98 -32.04
CA GLU A 170 -12.92 0.39 -32.40
C GLU A 170 -12.60 1.18 -31.14
N LEU A 171 -11.36 1.66 -31.02
CA LEU A 171 -10.89 2.53 -29.95
C LEU A 171 -10.90 3.96 -30.47
N GLN A 172 -11.79 4.80 -29.92
CA GLN A 172 -11.96 6.20 -30.29
C GLN A 172 -11.17 7.13 -29.35
N GLY A 173 -10.65 6.61 -28.22
CA GLY A 173 -9.82 7.30 -27.25
C GLY A 173 -9.59 6.44 -26.02
N GLY A 174 -8.54 6.74 -25.25
CA GLY A 174 -8.22 5.99 -24.04
C GLY A 174 -7.30 4.81 -24.29
N ALA A 175 -7.47 3.70 -23.54
CA ALA A 175 -6.56 2.54 -23.61
C ALA A 175 -7.29 1.21 -23.37
N VAL A 176 -6.82 0.18 -24.02
CA VAL A 176 -7.28 -1.19 -23.87
C VAL A 176 -6.10 -2.16 -23.72
N ASP A 177 -6.16 -2.97 -22.68
CA ASP A 177 -5.27 -4.13 -22.46
C ASP A 177 -6.00 -5.37 -22.95
N THR A 178 -5.41 -6.12 -23.90
CA THR A 178 -6.07 -7.27 -24.52
C THR A 178 -5.24 -8.53 -24.36
N THR A 179 -5.90 -9.61 -23.93
CA THR A 179 -5.38 -10.98 -23.93
C THR A 179 -6.19 -11.78 -24.93
N ALA A 180 -5.69 -11.88 -26.16
CA ALA A 180 -6.35 -12.60 -27.22
C ALA A 180 -5.97 -14.09 -27.19
N THR A 181 -6.97 -14.96 -27.27
CA THR A 181 -6.77 -16.42 -27.37
C THR A 181 -6.16 -16.81 -28.72
N PRO A 182 -5.34 -17.87 -28.79
CA PRO A 182 -4.87 -18.40 -30.06
C PRO A 182 -6.04 -18.82 -30.98
N LEU A 183 -6.14 -18.17 -32.11
CA LEU A 183 -7.20 -18.43 -33.07
C LEU A 183 -6.94 -19.75 -33.83
N ARG A 184 -7.89 -20.68 -33.79
CA ARG A 184 -7.75 -22.03 -34.37
C ARG A 184 -7.84 -22.03 -35.92
N ALA A 185 -8.80 -21.29 -36.48
CA ALA A 185 -8.96 -21.20 -37.94
C ALA A 185 -8.03 -20.12 -38.52
N PRO A 186 -7.30 -20.41 -39.61
CA PRO A 186 -6.33 -19.47 -40.21
C PRO A 186 -6.92 -18.11 -40.61
N ALA A 187 -8.17 -18.08 -41.02
CA ALA A 187 -8.88 -16.87 -41.45
C ALA A 187 -9.57 -16.11 -40.30
N SER A 188 -9.50 -16.63 -39.05
CA SER A 188 -10.01 -15.91 -37.89
C SER A 188 -9.14 -14.70 -37.56
N ARG A 189 -9.76 -13.61 -37.10
CA ARG A 189 -9.07 -12.38 -36.78
C ARG A 189 -9.65 -11.70 -35.53
N PHE A 190 -8.79 -11.15 -34.74
CA PHE A 190 -9.12 -10.22 -33.67
C PHE A 190 -8.38 -8.91 -33.96
N GLU A 191 -9.10 -7.82 -34.03
CA GLU A 191 -8.55 -6.50 -34.38
C GLU A 191 -8.95 -5.45 -33.36
N VAL A 192 -7.99 -4.60 -33.00
CA VAL A 192 -8.25 -3.32 -32.35
C VAL A 192 -7.92 -2.22 -33.33
N ARG A 193 -8.92 -1.44 -33.68
CA ARG A 193 -8.80 -0.34 -34.65
C ARG A 193 -8.84 1.00 -33.92
N THR A 194 -7.87 1.84 -34.18
CA THR A 194 -7.95 3.28 -33.96
C THR A 194 -8.39 3.95 -35.26
N PRO A 195 -8.72 5.24 -35.29
CA PRO A 195 -9.15 5.90 -36.53
C PRO A 195 -8.17 5.76 -37.71
N ARG A 196 -6.88 5.50 -37.41
CA ARG A 196 -5.81 5.51 -38.43
C ARG A 196 -4.88 4.29 -38.43
N VAL A 197 -4.97 3.43 -37.43
CA VAL A 197 -4.11 2.23 -37.31
C VAL A 197 -4.95 1.02 -36.93
N VAL A 198 -4.72 -0.08 -37.61
CA VAL A 198 -5.33 -1.38 -37.31
C VAL A 198 -4.27 -2.27 -36.67
N THR A 199 -4.57 -2.80 -35.49
CA THR A 199 -3.77 -3.82 -34.80
C THR A 199 -4.45 -5.16 -34.97
N ALA A 200 -3.90 -6.01 -35.85
CA ALA A 200 -4.40 -7.36 -36.07
C ALA A 200 -3.56 -8.39 -35.33
N VAL A 201 -4.22 -9.30 -34.63
CA VAL A 201 -3.56 -10.25 -33.72
C VAL A 201 -4.06 -11.69 -33.89
N ARG A 202 -3.19 -12.62 -33.44
CA ARG A 202 -3.52 -14.05 -33.42
C ARG A 202 -2.89 -14.70 -32.17
N GLY A 203 -3.61 -14.66 -31.04
CA GLY A 203 -3.13 -15.25 -29.79
C GLY A 203 -1.97 -14.45 -29.17
N THR A 204 -2.24 -13.22 -28.77
CA THR A 204 -1.24 -12.28 -28.27
C THR A 204 -1.76 -11.53 -27.06
N ARG A 205 -0.85 -11.10 -26.20
CA ARG A 205 -1.13 -10.13 -25.14
C ARG A 205 -0.52 -8.79 -25.54
N PHE A 206 -1.35 -7.78 -25.68
CA PHE A 206 -0.94 -6.49 -26.23
C PHE A 206 -1.79 -5.35 -25.63
N ARG A 207 -1.30 -4.14 -25.78
CA ARG A 207 -1.99 -2.92 -25.37
C ARG A 207 -2.08 -1.95 -26.54
N VAL A 208 -3.20 -1.25 -26.60
CA VAL A 208 -3.40 -0.12 -27.51
C VAL A 208 -3.89 1.06 -26.69
N ALA A 209 -3.21 2.18 -26.83
CA ALA A 209 -3.65 3.45 -26.26
C ALA A 209 -3.78 4.48 -27.38
N LEU A 210 -4.83 5.30 -27.29
CA LEU A 210 -5.10 6.40 -28.23
C LEU A 210 -5.35 7.68 -27.45
N GLN A 211 -4.55 8.68 -27.72
CA GLN A 211 -4.71 10.01 -27.19
C GLN A 211 -4.56 11.01 -28.34
N GLU A 212 -5.65 11.70 -28.65
CA GLU A 212 -5.74 12.58 -29.82
C GLU A 212 -5.37 11.84 -31.13
N GLU A 213 -4.36 12.28 -31.85
CA GLU A 213 -3.87 11.67 -33.09
C GLU A 213 -2.73 10.66 -32.88
N VAL A 214 -2.32 10.43 -31.63
CA VAL A 214 -1.21 9.54 -31.27
C VAL A 214 -1.75 8.23 -30.72
N SER A 215 -1.42 7.14 -31.40
CA SER A 215 -1.66 5.79 -30.88
C SER A 215 -0.35 5.11 -30.47
N ARG A 216 -0.42 4.29 -29.43
CA ARG A 216 0.69 3.51 -28.89
C ARG A 216 0.28 2.04 -28.88
N HIS A 217 1.18 1.19 -29.36
CA HIS A 217 0.93 -0.24 -29.50
C HIS A 217 2.09 -0.98 -28.85
N GLU A 218 1.84 -1.72 -27.78
CA GLU A 218 2.85 -2.49 -27.05
C GLU A 218 2.49 -3.98 -27.08
N VAL A 219 3.48 -4.83 -27.36
CA VAL A 219 3.32 -6.28 -27.43
C VAL A 219 3.99 -6.91 -26.22
N LEU A 220 3.19 -7.54 -25.36
CA LEU A 220 3.67 -8.20 -24.16
C LEU A 220 3.99 -9.67 -24.42
N GLU A 221 3.17 -10.35 -25.25
CA GLU A 221 3.36 -11.74 -25.64
C GLU A 221 2.94 -11.94 -27.09
N GLY A 222 3.69 -12.77 -27.81
CA GLY A 222 3.40 -13.11 -29.21
C GLY A 222 3.85 -12.06 -30.21
N ARG A 223 3.05 -11.81 -31.23
CA ARG A 223 3.35 -10.88 -32.33
C ARG A 223 2.07 -10.24 -32.87
N VAL A 224 2.13 -8.96 -33.20
CA VAL A 224 1.02 -8.23 -33.83
C VAL A 224 1.42 -7.69 -35.19
N ALA A 225 0.46 -7.49 -36.08
CA ALA A 225 0.63 -6.76 -37.33
C ALA A 225 -0.08 -5.40 -37.21
N LEU A 226 0.66 -4.32 -37.44
CA LEU A 226 0.14 -2.97 -37.45
C LEU A 226 -0.01 -2.49 -38.90
N ALA A 227 -1.21 -2.15 -39.30
CA ALA A 227 -1.49 -1.53 -40.60
C ALA A 227 -1.81 -0.04 -40.36
N GLY A 228 -1.03 0.84 -40.94
CA GLY A 228 -1.17 2.29 -40.86
C GLY A 228 -1.34 2.90 -42.25
N ALA A 229 -0.78 4.09 -42.46
CA ALA A 229 -0.82 4.78 -43.74
C ALA A 229 0.03 4.11 -44.85
N ALA A 230 1.03 3.31 -44.47
CA ALA A 230 1.84 2.54 -45.43
C ALA A 230 1.08 1.28 -45.91
N PRO A 231 1.30 0.83 -47.19
CA PRO A 231 0.60 -0.33 -47.74
C PRO A 231 1.01 -1.67 -47.08
N GLU A 232 2.23 -1.75 -46.55
CA GLU A 232 2.74 -2.95 -45.90
C GLU A 232 2.57 -2.88 -44.38
N PRO A 233 1.98 -3.92 -43.74
CA PRO A 233 1.84 -3.96 -42.31
C PRO A 233 3.20 -4.17 -41.63
N LEU A 234 3.39 -3.48 -40.49
CA LEU A 234 4.58 -3.59 -39.64
C LEU A 234 4.38 -4.70 -38.62
N ALA A 235 5.25 -5.71 -38.62
CA ALA A 235 5.24 -6.77 -37.62
C ALA A 235 5.98 -6.34 -36.36
N VAL A 236 5.31 -6.33 -35.21
CA VAL A 236 5.86 -6.00 -33.90
C VAL A 236 5.87 -7.22 -33.02
N ALA A 237 7.02 -7.55 -32.44
CA ALA A 237 7.24 -8.75 -31.64
C ALA A 237 7.11 -8.46 -30.15
N GLN A 238 7.05 -9.53 -29.36
CA GLN A 238 7.06 -9.47 -27.89
C GLN A 238 8.19 -8.59 -27.35
N GLY A 239 7.86 -7.76 -26.36
CA GLY A 239 8.78 -6.84 -25.71
C GLY A 239 9.11 -5.58 -26.53
N GLN A 240 8.33 -5.32 -27.58
CA GLN A 240 8.49 -4.16 -28.46
C GLN A 240 7.23 -3.30 -28.46
N GLY A 241 7.41 -2.03 -28.77
CA GLY A 241 6.32 -1.08 -28.93
C GLY A 241 6.54 -0.15 -30.13
N VAL A 242 5.45 0.43 -30.60
CA VAL A 242 5.43 1.41 -31.70
C VAL A 242 4.51 2.56 -31.31
N ARG A 243 5.00 3.77 -31.47
CA ARG A 243 4.20 5.00 -31.45
C ARG A 243 3.80 5.33 -32.90
N ALA A 244 2.54 5.55 -33.13
CA ALA A 244 2.05 6.03 -34.42
C ALA A 244 1.42 7.41 -34.26
N GLU A 245 1.63 8.28 -35.24
CA GLU A 245 1.09 9.64 -35.26
C GLU A 245 0.42 9.90 -36.61
N ALA A 246 -0.82 10.34 -36.59
CA ALA A 246 -1.64 10.55 -37.79
C ALA A 246 -1.64 9.36 -38.77
N GLY A 247 -1.54 8.11 -38.24
CA GLY A 247 -1.50 6.88 -39.03
C GLY A 247 -0.12 6.47 -39.56
N ARG A 248 0.91 7.29 -39.35
CA ARG A 248 2.30 6.95 -39.66
C ARG A 248 2.91 6.16 -38.52
N LEU A 249 3.30 4.92 -38.80
CA LEU A 249 3.97 4.07 -37.83
C LEU A 249 5.42 4.56 -37.63
N GLY A 250 5.81 4.81 -36.38
CA GLY A 250 7.18 5.14 -35.99
C GLY A 250 8.10 3.93 -35.96
N GLN A 251 9.27 4.10 -35.40
CA GLN A 251 10.23 3.01 -35.21
C GLN A 251 9.77 2.03 -34.15
N ILE A 252 10.14 0.76 -34.34
CA ILE A 252 9.99 -0.26 -33.30
C ILE A 252 11.03 0.01 -32.21
N VAL A 253 10.58 0.14 -30.96
CA VAL A 253 11.46 0.32 -29.81
C VAL A 253 11.26 -0.79 -28.78
N PRO A 254 12.31 -1.19 -28.05
CA PRO A 254 12.14 -2.12 -26.93
C PRO A 254 11.36 -1.46 -25.80
N LEU A 255 10.45 -2.22 -25.18
CA LEU A 255 9.72 -1.76 -24.00
C LEU A 255 10.64 -1.65 -22.79
N LEU A 256 10.40 -0.67 -21.94
CA LEU A 256 11.11 -0.50 -20.67
C LEU A 256 11.01 -1.79 -19.82
N GLN A 257 12.01 -2.01 -18.99
CA GLN A 257 12.00 -3.09 -18.01
C GLN A 257 10.89 -2.89 -16.98
N ALA A 258 10.49 -3.98 -16.35
CA ALA A 258 9.53 -3.92 -15.26
C ALA A 258 10.12 -3.16 -14.06
N PRO A 259 9.35 -2.28 -13.39
CA PRO A 259 9.77 -1.67 -12.13
C PRO A 259 10.04 -2.73 -11.06
N ASP A 260 10.94 -2.45 -10.14
CA ASP A 260 11.18 -3.30 -8.98
C ASP A 260 10.11 -3.03 -7.91
N VAL A 261 9.30 -4.02 -7.60
CA VAL A 261 8.24 -3.96 -6.58
C VAL A 261 8.59 -4.76 -5.30
N SER A 262 9.82 -5.28 -5.19
CA SER A 262 10.26 -6.09 -4.05
C SER A 262 10.22 -5.34 -2.71
N GLY A 263 10.33 -4.02 -2.73
CA GLY A 263 10.21 -3.15 -1.57
C GLY A 263 8.78 -2.86 -1.12
N ILE A 264 7.76 -3.33 -1.85
CA ILE A 264 6.35 -3.11 -1.48
C ILE A 264 5.95 -4.14 -0.43
N ALA A 265 5.51 -3.66 0.74
CA ALA A 265 5.07 -4.54 1.81
C ALA A 265 3.82 -5.36 1.37
N PRO A 266 3.73 -6.65 1.75
CA PRO A 266 2.61 -7.48 1.37
C PRO A 266 1.33 -7.18 2.18
N ARG A 267 1.42 -6.42 3.26
CA ARG A 267 0.31 -6.09 4.17
C ARG A 267 0.36 -4.63 4.59
N PHE A 268 -0.78 -3.98 4.55
CA PHE A 268 -0.96 -2.59 4.95
C PHE A 268 -2.04 -2.46 6.01
N GLU A 269 -1.71 -1.75 7.08
CA GLU A 269 -2.55 -1.53 8.25
C GLU A 269 -3.05 -0.09 8.37
N ARG A 270 -2.91 0.69 7.29
CA ARG A 270 -3.40 2.08 7.20
C ARG A 270 -4.28 2.23 5.97
N THR A 271 -5.27 3.12 6.06
CA THR A 271 -6.22 3.42 4.97
C THR A 271 -5.59 4.30 3.88
N SER A 272 -4.46 4.91 4.17
CA SER A 272 -3.64 5.70 3.23
C SER A 272 -2.21 5.18 3.25
N VAL A 273 -1.75 4.66 2.11
CA VAL A 273 -0.46 3.96 2.01
C VAL A 273 0.38 4.60 0.92
N PRO A 274 1.52 5.20 1.26
CA PRO A 274 2.48 5.64 0.26
C PRO A 274 3.17 4.42 -0.35
N LEU A 275 3.00 4.23 -1.65
CA LEU A 275 3.70 3.23 -2.45
C LEU A 275 4.83 3.91 -3.21
N GLN A 276 5.99 3.29 -3.23
CA GLN A 276 7.15 3.78 -3.95
C GLN A 276 7.91 2.62 -4.58
N VAL A 277 8.40 2.82 -5.81
CA VAL A 277 9.33 1.91 -6.49
C VAL A 277 10.61 2.66 -6.84
N PRO A 278 11.74 1.97 -7.01
CA PRO A 278 12.96 2.60 -7.48
C PRO A 278 12.75 3.27 -8.84
N PRO A 279 13.33 4.47 -9.07
CA PRO A 279 13.21 5.15 -10.35
C PRO A 279 13.96 4.40 -11.46
N LEU A 280 13.39 4.38 -12.66
CA LEU A 280 14.06 3.90 -13.87
C LEU A 280 14.58 5.09 -14.66
N ALA A 281 15.84 5.05 -15.09
CA ALA A 281 16.54 6.18 -15.68
C ALA A 281 15.87 6.79 -16.93
N THR A 282 15.14 5.97 -17.70
CA THR A 282 14.47 6.39 -18.96
C THR A 282 12.96 6.50 -18.83
N ALA A 283 12.43 6.33 -17.61
CA ALA A 283 11.00 6.46 -17.37
C ALA A 283 10.60 7.93 -17.19
N ALA A 284 9.54 8.34 -17.85
CA ALA A 284 8.93 9.66 -17.74
C ALA A 284 7.62 9.65 -16.95
N ALA A 285 7.01 8.48 -16.77
CA ALA A 285 5.78 8.32 -15.99
C ALA A 285 5.65 6.87 -15.48
N TRP A 286 4.79 6.69 -14.48
CA TRP A 286 4.43 5.38 -13.93
C TRP A 286 2.93 5.21 -13.95
N ARG A 287 2.48 3.99 -14.21
CA ARG A 287 1.07 3.61 -14.11
C ARG A 287 0.91 2.56 -13.03
N TRP A 288 -0.01 2.82 -12.11
CA TRP A 288 -0.33 2.01 -10.96
C TRP A 288 -1.74 1.48 -11.12
N GLN A 289 -1.91 0.20 -10.95
CA GLN A 289 -3.22 -0.44 -11.06
C GLN A 289 -3.43 -1.39 -9.88
N VAL A 290 -4.64 -1.42 -9.34
CA VAL A 290 -5.07 -2.38 -8.32
C VAL A 290 -6.28 -3.13 -8.82
N ALA A 291 -6.26 -4.43 -8.65
CA ALA A 291 -7.34 -5.33 -9.04
C ALA A 291 -7.61 -6.36 -7.94
N GLU A 292 -8.79 -6.99 -8.00
CA GLU A 292 -9.15 -8.10 -7.12
C GLU A 292 -8.58 -9.45 -7.60
N ASP A 293 -8.11 -9.52 -8.84
CA ASP A 293 -7.59 -10.74 -9.48
C ASP A 293 -6.23 -10.49 -10.14
N ILE A 294 -5.46 -11.56 -10.28
CA ILE A 294 -4.11 -11.52 -10.83
C ILE A 294 -4.07 -11.19 -12.33
N GLU A 295 -5.13 -11.50 -13.06
CA GLU A 295 -5.31 -11.19 -14.48
C GLU A 295 -5.71 -9.73 -14.72
N PHE A 296 -6.01 -8.97 -13.66
CA PHE A 296 -6.51 -7.59 -13.72
C PHE A 296 -7.80 -7.42 -14.51
N THR A 297 -8.66 -8.44 -14.49
CA THR A 297 -9.99 -8.39 -15.12
C THR A 297 -10.99 -7.63 -14.24
N ARG A 298 -10.78 -7.58 -12.92
CA ARG A 298 -11.56 -6.80 -11.95
C ARG A 298 -10.75 -5.61 -11.45
N LEU A 299 -10.46 -4.72 -12.38
CA LEU A 299 -9.69 -3.50 -12.12
C LEU A 299 -10.47 -2.56 -11.20
N LEU A 300 -9.88 -2.16 -10.08
CA LEU A 300 -10.47 -1.24 -9.10
C LEU A 300 -9.94 0.18 -9.23
N GLN A 301 -8.62 0.32 -9.40
CA GLN A 301 -7.96 1.62 -9.49
C GLN A 301 -6.92 1.61 -10.62
N ASP A 302 -6.80 2.74 -11.29
CA ASP A 302 -5.84 2.96 -12.39
C ASP A 302 -5.38 4.41 -12.36
N VAL A 303 -4.14 4.63 -11.95
CA VAL A 303 -3.57 5.96 -11.72
C VAL A 303 -2.25 6.11 -12.45
N ARG A 304 -2.02 7.27 -13.04
CA ARG A 304 -0.76 7.65 -13.68
C ARG A 304 -0.07 8.76 -12.89
N THR A 305 1.23 8.59 -12.62
CA THR A 305 2.05 9.55 -11.89
C THR A 305 3.29 9.91 -12.70
N LEU A 306 3.84 11.12 -12.49
CA LEU A 306 5.10 11.54 -13.11
C LEU A 306 6.33 11.15 -12.27
N ALA A 307 6.10 10.78 -11.01
CA ALA A 307 7.13 10.27 -10.10
C ALA A 307 6.83 8.80 -9.75
N PRO A 308 7.86 8.01 -9.34
CA PRO A 308 7.70 6.59 -8.98
C PRO A 308 7.03 6.40 -7.61
N VAL A 309 6.05 7.24 -7.30
CA VAL A 309 5.32 7.24 -6.03
C VAL A 309 3.81 7.41 -6.28
N TRP A 310 3.03 6.74 -5.46
CA TRP A 310 1.58 6.88 -5.43
C TRP A 310 1.06 6.66 -4.01
N VAL A 311 0.04 7.41 -3.62
CA VAL A 311 -0.65 7.19 -2.33
C VAL A 311 -1.91 6.38 -2.59
N LEU A 312 -1.86 5.11 -2.23
CA LEU A 312 -3.01 4.20 -2.31
C LEU A 312 -4.01 4.54 -1.21
N THR A 313 -5.24 4.81 -1.59
CA THR A 313 -6.34 5.12 -0.67
C THR A 313 -7.63 4.48 -1.14
N GLY A 314 -8.66 4.44 -0.27
CA GLY A 314 -10.03 4.08 -0.66
C GLY A 314 -10.31 2.60 -0.85
N LEU A 315 -9.35 1.69 -0.57
CA LEU A 315 -9.61 0.25 -0.60
C LEU A 315 -10.21 -0.23 0.73
N PRO A 316 -11.23 -1.09 0.69
CA PRO A 316 -11.64 -1.90 1.83
C PRO A 316 -10.54 -2.85 2.31
N ASP A 317 -10.72 -3.46 3.49
CA ASP A 317 -9.89 -4.60 3.89
C ASP A 317 -10.14 -5.78 2.92
N GLY A 318 -9.07 -6.43 2.50
CA GLY A 318 -9.13 -7.51 1.53
C GLY A 318 -7.77 -7.80 0.90
N ASP A 319 -7.76 -8.83 0.05
CA ASP A 319 -6.60 -9.22 -0.74
C ASP A 319 -6.73 -8.65 -2.15
N TYR A 320 -5.64 -8.07 -2.67
CA TYR A 320 -5.59 -7.39 -3.96
C TYR A 320 -4.28 -7.69 -4.68
N HIS A 321 -4.25 -7.34 -5.95
CA HIS A 321 -3.06 -7.37 -6.77
C HIS A 321 -2.70 -5.96 -7.22
N LEU A 322 -1.47 -5.56 -6.96
CA LEU A 322 -0.88 -4.31 -7.45
C LEU A 322 -0.09 -4.61 -8.73
N ARG A 323 -0.25 -3.78 -9.74
CA ARG A 323 0.54 -3.79 -10.97
C ARG A 323 1.14 -2.43 -11.22
N VAL A 324 2.44 -2.40 -11.51
CA VAL A 324 3.18 -1.16 -11.80
C VAL A 324 3.88 -1.28 -13.14
N ARG A 325 3.80 -0.23 -13.94
CA ARG A 325 4.48 -0.08 -15.23
C ARG A 325 5.17 1.28 -15.28
N ALA A 326 6.32 1.33 -15.92
CA ALA A 326 6.97 2.60 -16.28
C ALA A 326 6.65 2.92 -17.73
N ALA A 327 6.52 4.20 -18.08
CA ALA A 327 6.35 4.67 -19.44
C ALA A 327 7.53 5.56 -19.83
N ASP A 328 8.00 5.44 -21.08
CA ASP A 328 9.05 6.27 -21.62
C ASP A 328 8.56 7.69 -22.00
N ALA A 329 9.48 8.53 -22.51
CA ALA A 329 9.16 9.89 -22.95
C ALA A 329 8.18 9.95 -24.13
N GLN A 330 8.02 8.85 -24.89
CA GLN A 330 7.03 8.73 -25.96
C GLN A 330 5.66 8.23 -25.43
N GLY A 331 5.62 7.87 -24.14
CA GLY A 331 4.45 7.36 -23.45
C GLY A 331 4.18 5.88 -23.69
N LEU A 332 5.10 5.13 -24.29
CA LEU A 332 5.03 3.68 -24.41
C LEU A 332 5.23 3.04 -23.03
N GLU A 333 4.26 2.25 -22.58
CA GLU A 333 4.32 1.55 -21.30
C GLU A 333 5.20 0.30 -21.44
N GLY A 334 6.15 0.16 -20.51
CA GLY A 334 7.08 -0.95 -20.41
C GLY A 334 6.44 -2.25 -19.93
N ARG A 335 7.30 -3.20 -19.56
CA ARG A 335 6.90 -4.43 -18.90
C ARG A 335 6.31 -4.14 -17.54
N GLU A 336 5.43 -5.01 -17.08
CA GLU A 336 4.75 -4.87 -15.79
C GLU A 336 5.45 -5.65 -14.69
N ALA A 337 5.43 -5.09 -13.48
CA ALA A 337 5.71 -5.81 -12.24
C ALA A 337 4.43 -5.92 -11.44
N MET A 338 4.26 -7.03 -10.73
CA MET A 338 3.08 -7.31 -9.92
C MET A 338 3.48 -7.72 -8.51
N ALA A 339 2.68 -7.31 -7.52
CA ALA A 339 2.82 -7.72 -6.14
C ALA A 339 1.44 -8.00 -5.53
N PRO A 340 1.26 -9.10 -4.79
CA PRO A 340 0.07 -9.29 -3.96
C PRO A 340 0.14 -8.32 -2.79
N ILE A 341 -0.98 -7.69 -2.44
CA ILE A 341 -1.10 -6.78 -1.31
C ILE A 341 -2.36 -7.10 -0.53
N ARG A 342 -2.28 -6.97 0.79
CA ARG A 342 -3.41 -7.14 1.69
C ARG A 342 -3.67 -5.86 2.45
N MET A 343 -4.89 -5.34 2.34
CA MET A 343 -5.38 -4.26 3.20
C MET A 343 -5.99 -4.85 4.46
N ALA A 344 -5.57 -4.37 5.64
CA ALA A 344 -6.06 -4.80 6.94
C ALA A 344 -6.07 -3.58 7.89
N ALA A 345 -6.69 -2.50 7.45
CA ALA A 345 -6.64 -1.19 8.09
C ALA A 345 -7.87 -0.90 8.98
N ARG A 346 -8.89 -1.75 8.97
CA ARG A 346 -10.14 -1.52 9.68
C ARG A 346 -10.44 -2.61 10.72
N PRO A 347 -11.10 -2.28 11.83
CA PRO A 347 -11.47 -0.92 12.23
C PRO A 347 -10.23 -0.07 12.52
N GLU A 348 -10.27 1.21 12.16
CA GLU A 348 -9.15 2.12 12.41
C GLU A 348 -8.90 2.24 13.92
N PRO A 349 -7.64 2.46 14.35
CA PRO A 349 -7.34 2.69 15.74
C PRO A 349 -7.97 4.02 16.20
N PRO A 350 -8.37 4.12 17.49
CA PRO A 350 -8.92 5.35 18.02
C PRO A 350 -7.85 6.44 18.16
N LEU A 351 -8.26 7.72 18.05
CA LEU A 351 -7.39 8.84 18.29
C LEU A 351 -7.05 8.95 19.79
N GLN A 352 -5.77 8.96 20.12
CA GLN A 352 -5.28 9.18 21.47
C GLN A 352 -5.44 10.68 21.84
N LEU A 353 -6.05 10.95 22.99
CA LEU A 353 -6.34 12.31 23.45
C LEU A 353 -5.45 12.73 24.64
N ALA A 354 -5.23 11.82 25.60
CA ALA A 354 -4.40 12.07 26.76
C ALA A 354 -3.72 10.78 27.24
N PRO A 355 -2.50 10.87 27.77
CA PRO A 355 -1.65 12.05 27.78
C PRO A 355 -1.11 12.37 26.38
N PRO A 356 -0.80 13.65 26.08
CA PRO A 356 -0.11 13.98 24.83
C PRO A 356 1.28 13.34 24.80
N THR A 357 1.77 13.03 23.62
CA THR A 357 3.09 12.42 23.45
C THR A 357 4.19 13.31 24.04
N GLY A 358 5.04 12.71 24.87
CA GLY A 358 6.11 13.42 25.59
C GLY A 358 5.66 14.06 26.92
N ALA A 359 4.40 13.85 27.34
CA ALA A 359 3.91 14.36 28.62
C ALA A 359 4.72 13.84 29.82
N GLN A 360 4.93 14.70 30.79
CA GLN A 360 5.50 14.38 32.08
C GLN A 360 4.39 14.40 33.14
N ILE A 361 4.25 13.34 33.90
CA ILE A 361 3.13 13.12 34.81
C ILE A 361 3.69 12.87 36.21
N ALA A 362 3.28 13.69 37.18
CA ALA A 362 3.73 13.54 38.56
C ALA A 362 2.87 12.56 39.36
N ALA A 363 1.61 12.35 39.00
CA ALA A 363 0.71 11.39 39.64
C ALA A 363 -0.53 11.10 38.78
N GLY A 364 -1.11 9.93 38.98
CA GLY A 364 -2.45 9.63 38.44
C GLY A 364 -2.52 9.54 36.90
N VAL A 365 -1.76 8.65 36.29
CA VAL A 365 -1.82 8.44 34.84
C VAL A 365 -3.21 8.03 34.45
N GLN A 366 -3.82 8.80 33.54
CA GLN A 366 -5.07 8.43 32.86
C GLN A 366 -4.86 8.48 31.35
N LEU A 367 -5.08 7.33 30.70
CA LEU A 367 -5.10 7.23 29.25
C LEU A 367 -6.52 7.54 28.78
N VAL A 368 -6.66 8.40 27.77
CA VAL A 368 -7.96 8.81 27.20
C VAL A 368 -7.88 8.78 25.70
N TRP A 369 -8.93 8.31 25.05
CA TRP A 369 -9.05 8.26 23.59
C TRP A 369 -10.45 8.56 23.09
N ALA A 370 -10.57 8.90 21.82
CA ALA A 370 -11.84 9.18 21.18
C ALA A 370 -12.65 7.89 20.95
N GLY A 371 -13.93 7.91 21.29
CA GLY A 371 -14.86 6.85 20.89
C GLY A 371 -15.10 6.88 19.39
N GLN A 372 -15.39 5.70 18.81
CA GLN A 372 -15.69 5.55 17.39
C GLN A 372 -17.07 4.92 17.21
N PRO A 373 -17.85 5.34 16.19
CA PRO A 373 -19.14 4.73 15.89
C PRO A 373 -19.01 3.24 15.65
N GLY A 374 -19.87 2.44 16.32
CA GLY A 374 -19.90 0.99 16.17
C GLY A 374 -18.75 0.22 16.89
N ILE A 375 -17.82 0.92 17.55
CA ILE A 375 -16.74 0.31 18.33
C ILE A 375 -17.09 0.45 19.81
N THR A 376 -17.16 -0.68 20.50
CA THR A 376 -17.51 -0.75 21.93
C THR A 376 -16.38 -1.30 22.80
N ARG A 377 -15.34 -1.86 22.19
CA ARG A 377 -14.20 -2.44 22.91
C ARG A 377 -12.89 -2.09 22.23
N TYR A 378 -11.85 -2.00 23.02
CA TYR A 378 -10.51 -1.64 22.60
C TYR A 378 -9.48 -2.60 23.18
N HIS A 379 -8.40 -2.80 22.45
CA HIS A 379 -7.19 -3.47 22.91
C HIS A 379 -6.16 -2.42 23.27
N LEU A 380 -5.86 -2.29 24.56
CA LEU A 380 -4.89 -1.35 25.11
C LEU A 380 -3.60 -2.10 25.47
N GLN A 381 -2.49 -1.60 25.01
CA GLN A 381 -1.15 -2.05 25.41
C GLN A 381 -0.35 -0.88 25.96
N VAL A 382 0.40 -1.14 27.06
CA VAL A 382 1.37 -0.20 27.65
C VAL A 382 2.69 -0.95 27.86
N ALA A 383 3.80 -0.37 27.44
CA ALA A 383 5.13 -0.97 27.50
C ALA A 383 6.17 0.03 28.02
N ARG A 384 7.33 -0.46 28.48
CA ARG A 384 8.48 0.38 28.81
C ARG A 384 9.33 0.76 27.60
N ASN A 385 9.12 0.11 26.46
CA ASN A 385 9.86 0.34 25.22
C ASN A 385 8.93 0.57 24.02
N ALA A 386 9.45 1.23 22.99
CA ALA A 386 8.65 1.64 21.83
C ALA A 386 8.25 0.48 20.91
N ASP A 387 8.93 -0.66 20.97
CA ASP A 387 8.64 -1.85 20.18
C ASP A 387 7.64 -2.81 20.86
N PHE A 388 7.19 -2.47 22.08
CA PHE A 388 6.21 -3.25 22.85
C PHE A 388 6.64 -4.68 23.17
N THR A 389 7.93 -4.91 23.34
CA THR A 389 8.47 -6.20 23.79
C THR A 389 8.48 -6.34 25.32
N ASP A 390 8.52 -5.20 26.07
CA ASP A 390 8.43 -5.14 27.54
C ASP A 390 7.07 -4.57 27.96
N LEU A 391 6.03 -5.43 27.88
CA LEU A 391 4.65 -5.04 28.20
C LEU A 391 4.45 -4.92 29.70
N VAL A 392 3.90 -3.78 30.13
CA VAL A 392 3.41 -3.52 31.50
C VAL A 392 1.92 -3.83 31.62
N LEU A 393 1.19 -3.60 30.51
CA LEU A 393 -0.25 -3.87 30.42
C LEU A 393 -0.58 -4.40 29.02
N ASP A 394 -1.39 -5.46 28.98
CA ASP A 394 -2.00 -5.98 27.76
C ASP A 394 -3.46 -6.32 28.06
N ARG A 395 -4.39 -5.48 27.62
CA ARG A 395 -5.84 -5.61 27.86
C ARG A 395 -6.61 -5.55 26.56
N SER A 396 -7.20 -6.67 26.18
CA SER A 396 -7.94 -6.83 24.92
C SER A 396 -9.44 -6.57 25.00
N ASP A 397 -9.97 -6.10 26.14
CA ASP A 397 -11.40 -6.01 26.42
C ASP A 397 -11.86 -4.70 27.07
N VAL A 398 -11.12 -3.61 26.87
CA VAL A 398 -11.44 -2.32 27.49
C VAL A 398 -12.70 -1.73 26.84
N ALA A 399 -13.79 -1.63 27.60
CA ALA A 399 -15.08 -1.12 27.10
C ALA A 399 -15.22 0.42 27.24
N ALA A 400 -14.38 1.05 28.06
CA ALA A 400 -14.41 2.50 28.26
C ALA A 400 -13.47 3.21 27.26
N THR A 401 -13.63 4.53 27.13
CA THR A 401 -12.73 5.40 26.36
C THR A 401 -11.67 6.07 27.24
N ARG A 402 -11.46 5.54 28.44
CA ARG A 402 -10.44 5.95 29.39
C ARG A 402 -9.95 4.75 30.20
N PHE A 403 -8.72 4.82 30.65
CA PHE A 403 -8.10 3.82 31.52
C PHE A 403 -7.21 4.47 32.56
N SER A 404 -7.36 4.10 33.83
CA SER A 404 -6.54 4.52 34.96
C SER A 404 -5.85 3.31 35.59
N PHE A 405 -4.67 3.51 36.12
CA PHE A 405 -3.88 2.43 36.71
C PHE A 405 -4.15 2.30 38.19
N ASP A 406 -4.42 1.08 38.64
CA ASP A 406 -4.49 0.72 40.05
C ASP A 406 -3.80 -0.64 40.25
N PRO A 407 -2.67 -0.73 40.95
CA PRO A 407 -1.91 0.38 41.52
C PRO A 407 -1.32 1.31 40.45
N ALA A 408 -0.92 2.54 40.89
CA ALA A 408 -0.31 3.52 40.01
C ALA A 408 0.99 2.99 39.37
N LEU A 409 1.29 3.47 38.16
CA LEU A 409 2.52 3.10 37.45
C LEU A 409 3.75 3.62 38.23
N PRO A 410 4.80 2.81 38.38
CA PRO A 410 6.09 3.25 38.89
C PRO A 410 6.70 4.38 38.04
N PRO A 411 7.62 5.19 38.58
CA PRO A 411 8.38 6.15 37.82
C PRO A 411 9.11 5.48 36.64
N GLY A 412 9.14 6.17 35.50
CA GLY A 412 9.76 5.66 34.29
C GLY A 412 9.11 6.17 33.01
N SER A 413 9.70 5.82 31.88
CA SER A 413 9.14 6.13 30.55
C SER A 413 8.25 4.99 30.08
N TYR A 414 7.14 5.35 29.44
CA TYR A 414 6.14 4.41 28.95
C TYR A 414 5.68 4.76 27.56
N HIS A 415 5.35 3.73 26.79
CA HIS A 415 4.69 3.81 25.49
C HIS A 415 3.35 3.14 25.58
N TRP A 416 2.34 3.65 24.86
CA TRP A 416 1.02 3.06 24.84
C TRP A 416 0.41 3.12 23.45
N ARG A 417 -0.40 2.11 23.12
CA ARG A 417 -1.11 2.04 21.85
C ARG A 417 -2.45 1.38 22.02
N LEU A 418 -3.33 1.64 21.06
CA LEU A 418 -4.69 1.12 21.04
C LEU A 418 -5.03 0.52 19.69
N ALA A 419 -5.84 -0.51 19.71
CA ALA A 419 -6.55 -1.03 18.56
C ALA A 419 -8.04 -1.12 18.85
N SER A 420 -8.88 -0.88 17.84
CA SER A 420 -10.33 -1.04 17.92
C SER A 420 -10.71 -2.50 17.69
N LEU A 421 -11.75 -3.00 18.39
CA LEU A 421 -12.29 -4.34 18.19
C LEU A 421 -13.69 -4.27 17.59
N ARG A 422 -13.95 -5.14 16.60
CA ARG A 422 -15.31 -5.34 16.07
C ARG A 422 -16.18 -6.13 17.07
N PRO A 423 -17.50 -6.15 16.87
CA PRO A 423 -18.39 -6.97 17.71
C PRO A 423 -18.04 -8.46 17.73
N ASP A 424 -17.49 -9.00 16.65
CA ASP A 424 -17.01 -10.38 16.53
C ASP A 424 -15.65 -10.63 17.20
N ALA A 425 -15.14 -9.64 17.95
CA ALA A 425 -13.83 -9.62 18.59
C ALA A 425 -12.62 -9.61 17.63
N SER A 426 -12.82 -9.50 16.33
CA SER A 426 -11.72 -9.28 15.40
C SER A 426 -11.10 -7.89 15.64
N ARG A 427 -9.77 -7.86 15.70
CA ARG A 427 -9.00 -6.66 16.02
C ARG A 427 -8.52 -5.95 14.74
N GLY A 428 -8.67 -4.64 14.71
CA GLY A 428 -7.98 -3.78 13.77
C GLY A 428 -6.48 -3.61 14.09
N PRO A 429 -5.77 -2.81 13.30
CA PRO A 429 -4.38 -2.48 13.57
C PRO A 429 -4.24 -1.65 14.86
N PHE A 430 -3.06 -1.71 15.46
CA PHE A 430 -2.69 -0.74 16.47
C PHE A 430 -2.39 0.62 15.84
N GLY A 431 -2.79 1.67 16.55
CA GLY A 431 -2.38 3.04 16.21
C GLY A 431 -0.91 3.31 16.51
N ASP A 432 -0.46 4.50 16.11
CA ASP A 432 0.88 4.97 16.45
C ASP A 432 1.02 5.08 17.96
N PRO A 433 2.18 4.67 18.52
CA PRO A 433 2.38 4.73 19.95
C PRO A 433 2.49 6.17 20.47
N GLY A 434 1.74 6.49 21.51
CA GLY A 434 1.98 7.63 22.37
C GLY A 434 3.07 7.31 23.40
N ALA A 435 3.77 8.33 23.88
CA ALA A 435 4.79 8.19 24.93
C ALA A 435 4.55 9.18 26.05
N PHE A 436 4.81 8.78 27.29
CA PHE A 436 4.78 9.65 28.48
C PHE A 436 5.81 9.19 29.50
N THR A 437 6.14 10.08 30.46
CA THR A 437 7.06 9.78 31.54
C THR A 437 6.37 10.01 32.88
N VAL A 438 6.37 9.01 33.75
CA VAL A 438 5.98 9.14 35.16
C VAL A 438 7.19 9.60 35.93
N LEU A 439 7.07 10.77 36.54
CA LEU A 439 8.15 11.40 37.30
C LEU A 439 8.31 10.76 38.67
N GLU A 440 9.54 10.73 39.16
CA GLU A 440 9.80 10.36 40.54
C GLU A 440 9.16 11.36 41.50
N PRO A 441 8.50 10.89 42.57
CA PRO A 441 8.01 11.80 43.63
C PRO A 441 9.18 12.49 44.33
N SER A 442 8.96 13.72 44.79
CA SER A 442 9.95 14.41 45.61
C SER A 442 10.16 13.68 46.93
N ALA A 443 11.40 13.56 47.36
CA ALA A 443 11.75 13.01 48.67
C ALA A 443 12.46 14.05 49.50
N MET A 444 11.97 14.28 50.77
CA MET A 444 12.55 15.22 51.69
C MET A 444 13.81 14.61 52.34
N ALA A 445 14.93 15.31 52.31
CA ALA A 445 16.10 14.96 53.07
C ALA A 445 15.91 15.40 54.54
N PRO A 446 16.66 14.80 55.50
CA PRO A 446 16.59 15.23 56.90
C PRO A 446 16.87 16.73 57.03
N PRO A 447 15.99 17.50 57.71
CA PRO A 447 16.16 18.91 57.89
C PRO A 447 17.43 19.22 58.70
N GLN A 448 18.15 20.29 58.34
CA GLN A 448 19.36 20.73 59.02
C GLN A 448 19.05 21.97 59.87
N VAL A 449 19.15 21.81 61.19
CA VAL A 449 18.94 22.89 62.11
C VAL A 449 20.29 23.51 62.42
N GLY A 450 20.52 24.80 62.07
CA GLY A 450 21.71 25.55 62.27
C GLY A 450 21.46 26.74 63.21
N SER A 451 22.54 27.44 63.62
CA SER A 451 22.45 28.63 64.44
C SER A 451 21.77 29.84 63.79
N SER A 452 21.65 29.81 62.42
CA SER A 452 21.08 30.91 61.65
C SER A 452 19.68 30.54 61.05
N GLY A 453 19.15 29.36 61.35
CA GLY A 453 17.87 28.94 60.84
C GLY A 453 17.81 27.46 60.44
N LEU A 454 16.74 27.09 59.76
CA LEU A 454 16.43 25.73 59.30
C LEU A 454 16.68 25.65 57.79
N ARG A 455 17.53 24.71 57.36
CA ARG A 455 17.71 24.37 55.96
C ARG A 455 16.94 23.11 55.63
N LEU A 456 16.00 23.25 54.69
CA LEU A 456 15.22 22.15 54.09
C LEU A 456 15.81 21.78 52.73
N GLN A 457 15.99 20.50 52.50
CA GLN A 457 16.49 19.98 51.22
C GLN A 457 15.64 18.80 50.76
N TRP A 458 15.51 18.65 49.48
CA TRP A 458 14.75 17.53 48.88
C TRP A 458 15.38 17.08 47.56
N SER A 459 15.12 15.84 47.21
CA SER A 459 15.38 15.32 45.87
C SER A 459 14.13 15.41 45.00
N GLY A 460 14.32 15.52 43.67
CA GLY A 460 13.26 15.51 42.67
C GLY A 460 13.81 15.83 41.29
N PRO A 461 13.01 15.69 40.22
CA PRO A 461 13.44 16.01 38.89
C PRO A 461 13.90 17.45 38.75
N ALA A 462 15.03 17.67 38.05
CA ALA A 462 15.57 19.01 37.83
C ALA A 462 14.64 19.86 36.93
N GLY A 463 14.59 21.18 37.19
CA GLY A 463 13.82 22.12 36.37
C GLY A 463 12.35 22.25 36.73
N PHE A 464 11.89 21.59 37.79
CA PHE A 464 10.52 21.71 38.28
C PHE A 464 10.46 22.51 39.56
N ARG A 465 9.29 23.10 39.84
CA ARG A 465 8.97 23.73 41.12
C ARG A 465 8.57 22.70 42.16
N HIS A 466 8.85 23.03 43.41
CA HIS A 466 8.42 22.22 44.55
C HIS A 466 7.56 23.07 45.47
N GLN A 467 6.47 22.50 45.98
CA GLN A 467 5.71 23.08 47.08
C GLN A 467 6.18 22.45 48.38
N VAL A 468 6.58 23.27 49.32
CA VAL A 468 7.08 22.87 50.65
C VAL A 468 6.12 23.36 51.69
N GLN A 469 5.72 22.49 52.60
CA GLN A 469 4.90 22.84 53.77
C GLN A 469 5.62 22.48 55.04
N LEU A 470 5.60 23.43 56.01
CA LEU A 470 6.10 23.25 57.36
C LEU A 470 4.94 23.50 58.34
N SER A 471 4.79 22.62 59.33
CA SER A 471 3.71 22.69 60.33
C SER A 471 4.18 22.16 61.69
N ARG A 472 3.51 22.56 62.75
CA ARG A 472 3.61 21.90 64.07
C ARG A 472 2.60 20.74 64.19
N ASP A 473 1.56 20.75 63.35
CA ASP A 473 0.54 19.75 63.31
C ASP A 473 0.95 18.65 62.29
N PRO A 474 1.02 17.36 62.68
CA PRO A 474 1.36 16.27 61.77
C PRO A 474 0.37 16.09 60.62
N GLU A 475 -0.88 16.55 60.77
CA GLU A 475 -1.92 16.47 59.73
C GLU A 475 -1.93 17.70 58.80
N PHE A 476 -1.09 18.72 59.08
CA PHE A 476 -1.01 19.96 58.31
C PHE A 476 -2.31 20.76 58.24
N GLY A 477 -3.18 20.64 59.25
CA GLY A 477 -4.39 21.44 59.37
C GLY A 477 -4.12 22.95 59.50
N SER A 478 -2.96 23.32 60.09
CA SER A 478 -2.41 24.67 60.02
C SER A 478 -0.95 24.64 59.64
N THR A 479 -0.59 25.38 58.59
CA THR A 479 0.79 25.47 58.10
C THR A 479 1.44 26.74 58.52
N LEU A 480 2.69 26.63 58.99
CA LEU A 480 3.55 27.77 59.29
C LEU A 480 4.20 28.35 58.03
N LEU A 481 4.44 27.47 57.07
CA LEU A 481 4.97 27.82 55.76
C LEU A 481 4.29 26.96 54.71
N ASP A 482 3.82 27.59 53.62
CA ASP A 482 3.38 26.95 52.40
C ASP A 482 3.93 27.77 51.22
N GLN A 483 5.00 27.27 50.62
CA GLN A 483 5.73 28.02 49.59
C GLN A 483 6.08 27.16 48.40
N ARG A 484 5.97 27.75 47.20
CA ARG A 484 6.48 27.18 45.95
C ARG A 484 7.88 27.70 45.68
N VAL A 485 8.83 26.79 45.50
CA VAL A 485 10.25 27.08 45.40
C VAL A 485 10.81 26.52 44.09
N ASP A 486 11.62 27.32 43.41
CA ASP A 486 12.43 26.87 42.30
C ASP A 486 13.74 26.28 42.88
N GLY A 487 14.01 25.01 42.58
CA GLY A 487 15.21 24.31 43.07
C GLY A 487 14.94 23.27 44.15
N ALA A 488 16.01 22.80 44.80
CA ALA A 488 16.00 21.61 45.67
C ALA A 488 16.25 21.95 47.14
N SER A 489 16.22 23.22 47.53
CA SER A 489 16.43 23.66 48.93
C SER A 489 15.67 24.94 49.26
N LEU A 490 15.39 25.13 50.55
CA LEU A 490 14.79 26.31 51.10
C LEU A 490 15.40 26.60 52.47
N ASP A 491 15.90 27.84 52.67
CA ASP A 491 16.33 28.32 53.98
C ASP A 491 15.14 29.02 54.63
N VAL A 492 14.76 28.55 55.82
CA VAL A 492 13.67 29.09 56.62
C VAL A 492 14.32 29.82 57.80
N PRO A 493 13.97 31.10 58.05
CA PRO A 493 14.47 31.86 59.25
C PRO A 493 14.18 31.09 60.51
N THR A 494 14.91 31.46 61.58
CA THR A 494 14.83 30.81 62.87
C THR A 494 13.38 30.68 63.33
N THR A 495 13.02 29.49 63.75
CA THR A 495 11.70 29.14 64.30
C THR A 495 11.82 28.85 65.77
N ASP A 496 10.71 29.00 66.50
CA ASP A 496 10.68 28.69 67.95
C ASP A 496 11.04 27.24 68.24
N PRO A 497 11.61 26.93 69.39
CA PRO A 497 11.84 25.56 69.82
C PRO A 497 10.55 24.70 69.77
N GLY A 498 10.69 23.43 69.43
CA GLY A 498 9.55 22.50 69.38
C GLY A 498 9.61 21.46 68.26
N THR A 499 8.59 20.65 68.19
CA THR A 499 8.44 19.59 67.13
C THR A 499 7.82 20.20 65.91
N TYR A 500 8.39 19.86 64.77
CA TYR A 500 7.94 20.30 63.45
C TYR A 500 7.78 19.11 62.48
N HIS A 501 6.90 19.29 61.50
CA HIS A 501 6.64 18.36 60.43
C HIS A 501 6.82 19.10 59.11
N VAL A 502 7.51 18.46 58.15
CA VAL A 502 7.76 19.03 56.83
C VAL A 502 7.46 18.01 55.76
N ARG A 503 6.88 18.46 54.64
CA ARG A 503 6.63 17.68 53.42
C ARG A 503 6.84 18.52 52.18
N THR A 504 7.11 17.86 51.08
CA THR A 504 7.27 18.51 49.77
C THR A 504 6.53 17.74 48.70
N ARG A 505 6.16 18.43 47.64
CA ARG A 505 5.62 17.81 46.40
C ARG A 505 6.07 18.56 45.18
N LEU A 506 6.06 17.84 44.03
CA LEU A 506 6.37 18.41 42.75
C LEU A 506 5.20 19.25 42.23
N VAL A 507 5.49 20.36 41.55
CA VAL A 507 4.51 21.19 40.82
C VAL A 507 4.97 21.34 39.39
N LEU A 508 4.16 20.85 38.45
CA LEU A 508 4.46 20.88 37.01
C LEU A 508 4.15 22.27 36.41
N PRO A 509 4.68 22.59 35.23
CA PRO A 509 4.42 23.87 34.56
C PRO A 509 2.94 24.14 34.24
N ASP A 510 2.13 23.09 34.03
CA ASP A 510 0.69 23.18 33.82
C ASP A 510 -0.12 23.41 35.12
N GLY A 511 0.58 23.47 36.26
CA GLY A 511 -0.01 23.62 37.59
C GLY A 511 -0.46 22.33 38.24
N SER A 512 -0.37 21.19 37.57
CA SER A 512 -0.64 19.89 38.18
C SER A 512 0.39 19.58 39.27
N GLN A 513 -0.01 18.79 40.27
CA GLN A 513 0.75 18.56 41.49
C GLN A 513 0.95 17.05 41.71
N GLY A 514 2.15 16.68 42.09
CA GLY A 514 2.50 15.33 42.51
C GLY A 514 2.00 14.99 43.92
N PRO A 515 2.17 13.74 44.34
CA PRO A 515 1.91 13.34 45.72
C PRO A 515 2.85 14.04 46.68
N TRP A 516 2.40 14.22 47.89
CA TRP A 516 3.26 14.66 48.96
C TRP A 516 4.31 13.59 49.29
N SER A 517 5.53 14.02 49.61
CA SER A 517 6.56 13.17 50.20
C SER A 517 6.13 12.59 51.54
N ALA A 518 6.82 11.56 51.98
CA ALA A 518 6.73 11.16 53.38
C ALA A 518 7.00 12.34 54.29
N VAL A 519 6.19 12.49 55.35
CA VAL A 519 6.36 13.57 56.35
C VAL A 519 7.64 13.32 57.15
N GLN A 520 8.52 14.30 57.16
CA GLN A 520 9.69 14.30 58.03
C GLN A 520 9.37 15.04 59.33
N ARG A 521 9.53 14.35 60.46
CA ARG A 521 9.44 14.95 61.80
C ARG A 521 10.83 15.30 62.30
N PHE A 522 10.99 16.48 62.84
CA PHE A 522 12.25 16.92 63.50
C PHE A 522 11.95 17.83 64.69
N GLU A 523 12.95 18.05 65.55
CA GLU A 523 12.83 18.87 66.73
C GLU A 523 13.87 20.00 66.69
N ILE A 524 13.42 21.20 66.94
CA ILE A 524 14.31 22.34 67.16
C ILE A 524 14.54 22.43 68.67
N PRO A 525 15.80 22.25 69.18
CA PRO A 525 16.08 22.27 70.57
C PRO A 525 15.91 23.67 71.14
N ALA A 526 15.48 23.75 72.40
CA ALA A 526 15.49 25.01 73.15
C ALA A 526 16.94 25.53 73.28
N PRO A 527 17.15 26.84 73.20
CA PRO A 527 18.47 27.38 73.43
C PRO A 527 18.93 26.95 74.81
N PRO A 528 20.23 26.64 75.01
CA PRO A 528 20.75 26.25 76.28
C PRO A 528 20.45 27.38 77.33
N PRO A 529 20.05 27.03 78.54
CA PRO A 529 19.81 28.05 79.57
C PRO A 529 21.04 28.95 79.68
N PRO A 530 20.85 30.28 79.93
CA PRO A 530 21.98 31.19 80.06
C PRO A 530 22.93 30.66 81.15
N ALA A 531 24.22 30.64 80.82
CA ALA A 531 25.25 30.24 81.81
C ALA A 531 25.05 30.99 83.13
N PRO A 532 25.06 30.31 84.27
CA PRO A 532 24.93 30.98 85.54
C PRO A 532 26.02 32.06 85.66
N PRO A 533 25.67 33.23 86.19
CA PRO A 533 26.65 34.32 86.34
C PRO A 533 27.87 33.78 87.05
N PRO A 534 29.11 34.21 86.70
CA PRO A 534 30.31 33.77 87.38
C PRO A 534 30.22 34.14 88.89
N ALA A 535 30.49 33.16 89.75
CA ALA A 535 30.48 33.36 91.20
C ALA A 535 31.39 34.55 91.59
N PRO A 536 30.97 35.45 92.52
CA PRO A 536 31.76 36.58 92.85
C PRO A 536 33.11 36.14 93.48
N SER A 537 34.18 36.56 92.87
CA SER A 537 35.54 36.35 93.37
C SER A 537 35.70 37.14 94.65
N HIS A 538 35.65 36.50 95.77
CA HIS A 538 36.05 37.15 97.06
C HIS A 538 37.57 37.22 97.14
N PRO A 539 38.15 38.41 97.33
CA PRO A 539 39.55 38.55 97.61
C PRO A 539 39.76 38.40 99.12
N TRP A 540 40.16 37.26 99.60
CA TRP A 540 40.73 37.16 100.92
C TRP A 540 42.21 36.83 100.78
N GLY A 541 42.94 37.91 101.15
CA GLY A 541 44.39 37.95 101.26
C GLY A 541 44.94 37.07 102.35
N LEU A 542 46.16 36.74 102.14
CA LEU A 542 47.12 36.15 103.03
C LEU A 542 46.92 36.48 104.53
N PHE A 543 46.96 35.48 105.39
CA PHE A 543 47.63 35.52 106.67
C PHE A 543 48.43 34.24 106.90
N LEU A 544 49.74 34.43 106.87
CA LEU A 544 50.81 33.57 107.31
C LEU A 544 50.89 33.59 108.83
N ILE A 545 50.82 32.49 109.56
CA ILE A 545 51.48 32.36 110.87
C ILE A 545 52.09 30.97 110.99
N LEU A 546 53.38 31.01 111.05
CA LEU A 546 54.29 29.97 111.56
C LEU A 546 53.96 29.58 112.99
N LEU A 547 54.03 28.32 113.32
CA LEU A 547 54.65 27.83 114.55
C LEU A 547 54.87 26.30 114.48
N LEU A 548 56.09 25.93 114.44
CA LEU A 548 56.69 24.69 114.92
C LEU A 548 56.90 24.88 116.46
N PRO A 549 57.26 23.90 117.30
CA PRO A 549 57.64 22.51 117.11
C PRO A 549 57.23 21.52 118.23
N LEU A 550 57.70 20.37 118.18
CA LEU A 550 58.27 19.42 119.16
C LEU A 550 57.39 18.27 119.70
N LEU A 551 58.02 17.15 119.51
CA LEU A 551 58.22 15.99 120.35
C LEU A 551 57.14 14.90 120.38
N LEU A 552 57.41 13.85 119.95
CA LEU A 552 58.04 12.54 120.23
C LEU A 552 57.57 11.55 119.23
#